data_cb7f291a75e0f99479c410ee8103eef4
#
_entry.id   cb7f291a75e0f99479c410ee8103eef4
#
_cell.length_a   1.000
_cell.length_b   1.000
_cell.length_c   1.000
_cell.angle_alpha   90.00
_cell.angle_beta   90.00
_cell.angle_gamma   90.00
#
_symmetry.space_group_name_H-M   'P 1'
#
loop_
_entity.id
_entity.type
_entity.pdbx_description
1 polymer ?
#
loop_
_entity_poly.entity_id
_entity_poly.type
_entity_poly.pdbx_seq_one_letter_code
_entity_poly.pdbx_strand_id
1 'polypeptide(L)'
;EIVHGDIAIAFTPDEEVGGGMDHFDVGRFGADYAYTVDGGALGELEYENFNAAKAVIHVTGRSVHPGDAKDKMKNAAVMAMEFHSELPKQACPERTSGYEGFFHLTDMHGSVEAAQLSYIIRDHDREKFEKKKQLVESICSKLNERHGGAFFAAEITDQYYNMKEKIEPYLFLIE
;
A
#
# COMPACT_ATOMS: atom_id res chain seq x y z
N GLU A 1 33.76 12.17 27.45
CA GLU A 1 32.81 11.17 28.00
C GLU A 1 31.41 11.74 27.78
N ILE A 2 30.54 10.98 27.11
CA ILE A 2 29.14 11.41 26.86
C ILE A 2 28.29 10.89 28.04
N VAL A 3 27.57 11.78 28.67
CA VAL A 3 26.62 11.39 29.75
C VAL A 3 25.39 10.79 29.09
N HIS A 4 25.02 9.58 29.48
CA HIS A 4 23.85 8.87 28.95
C HIS A 4 23.13 8.11 30.08
N GLY A 5 21.87 7.77 29.87
CA GLY A 5 21.11 6.84 30.68
C GLY A 5 21.43 5.37 30.33
N ASP A 6 20.55 4.46 30.74
CA ASP A 6 20.67 3.06 30.37
C ASP A 6 20.48 2.87 28.87
N ILE A 7 21.32 2.02 28.26
CA ILE A 7 21.27 1.70 26.84
C ILE A 7 21.01 0.21 26.68
N ALA A 8 19.92 -0.13 25.98
CA ALA A 8 19.63 -1.49 25.57
C ALA A 8 19.84 -1.61 24.04
N ILE A 9 20.42 -2.72 23.60
CA ILE A 9 20.69 -2.98 22.17
C ILE A 9 20.02 -4.28 21.78
N ALA A 10 19.31 -4.26 20.65
CA ALA A 10 18.71 -5.45 20.06
C ALA A 10 19.07 -5.57 18.57
N PHE A 11 19.17 -6.81 18.12
CA PHE A 11 19.34 -7.17 16.72
C PHE A 11 18.20 -8.12 16.34
N THR A 12 17.48 -7.83 15.29
CA THR A 12 16.37 -8.65 14.81
C THR A 12 16.70 -9.23 13.42
N PRO A 13 16.38 -10.51 13.16
CA PRO A 13 16.50 -11.12 11.82
C PRO A 13 15.29 -10.74 10.96
N ASP A 14 15.34 -11.13 9.68
CA ASP A 14 14.19 -11.15 8.77
C ASP A 14 13.55 -9.77 8.47
N GLU A 15 14.30 -8.67 8.62
CA GLU A 15 13.83 -7.32 8.27
C GLU A 15 13.46 -7.24 6.79
N GLU A 16 14.31 -7.75 5.88
CA GLU A 16 14.17 -7.71 4.42
C GLU A 16 12.91 -8.44 3.88
N VAL A 17 12.33 -9.31 4.70
CA VAL A 17 11.06 -9.99 4.41
C VAL A 17 9.89 -9.47 5.24
N GLY A 18 10.12 -8.38 6.00
CA GLY A 18 9.10 -7.70 6.80
C GLY A 18 8.75 -8.40 8.12
N GLY A 19 9.52 -9.42 8.55
CA GLY A 19 9.25 -10.19 9.76
C GLY A 19 10.10 -9.79 10.98
N GLY A 20 10.92 -8.75 10.86
CA GLY A 20 11.94 -8.40 11.86
C GLY A 20 11.43 -8.16 13.28
N MET A 21 10.17 -7.74 13.43
CA MET A 21 9.56 -7.44 14.73
C MET A 21 8.53 -8.48 15.20
N ASP A 22 8.23 -9.50 14.42
CA ASP A 22 7.13 -10.45 14.70
C ASP A 22 7.29 -11.21 16.02
N HIS A 23 8.53 -11.44 16.44
CA HIS A 23 8.87 -12.16 17.66
C HIS A 23 9.59 -11.29 18.70
N PHE A 24 9.67 -9.97 18.47
CA PHE A 24 10.36 -9.06 19.37
C PHE A 24 9.49 -8.68 20.57
N ASP A 25 9.91 -9.06 21.76
CA ASP A 25 9.21 -8.73 23.01
C ASP A 25 9.60 -7.32 23.49
N VAL A 26 8.83 -6.32 23.04
CA VAL A 26 9.01 -4.90 23.40
C VAL A 26 8.91 -4.70 24.92
N GLY A 27 7.98 -5.41 25.59
CA GLY A 27 7.82 -5.30 27.04
C GLY A 27 9.01 -5.79 27.81
N ARG A 28 9.63 -6.89 27.40
CA ARG A 28 10.86 -7.43 27.98
C ARG A 28 12.09 -6.57 27.67
N PHE A 29 12.11 -5.96 26.49
CA PHE A 29 13.19 -5.04 26.12
C PHE A 29 13.24 -3.82 27.01
N GLY A 30 12.09 -3.30 27.44
CA GLY A 30 11.94 -2.34 28.55
C GLY A 30 12.51 -0.94 28.28
N ALA A 31 12.74 -0.56 27.04
CA ALA A 31 13.18 0.78 26.68
C ALA A 31 11.97 1.72 26.57
N ASP A 32 12.11 2.96 27.06
CA ASP A 32 11.10 4.01 26.91
C ASP A 32 11.03 4.52 25.46
N TYR A 33 12.18 4.60 24.81
CA TYR A 33 12.34 5.06 23.43
C TYR A 33 13.33 4.17 22.68
N ALA A 34 13.19 4.12 21.35
CA ALA A 34 14.09 3.35 20.50
C ALA A 34 14.43 4.12 19.23
N TYR A 35 15.66 3.95 18.76
CA TYR A 35 16.10 4.36 17.43
C TYR A 35 16.42 3.10 16.64
N THR A 36 15.84 2.99 15.45
CA THR A 36 16.22 1.96 14.49
C THR A 36 17.39 2.47 13.66
N VAL A 37 18.50 1.74 13.69
CA VAL A 37 19.68 2.08 12.90
C VAL A 37 19.68 1.20 11.66
N ASP A 38 19.38 1.82 10.52
CA ASP A 38 19.25 1.15 9.23
C ASP A 38 20.03 1.93 8.14
N GLY A 39 19.88 1.54 6.88
CA GLY A 39 20.48 2.25 5.74
C GLY A 39 19.93 3.67 5.57
N GLY A 40 20.67 4.51 4.83
CA GLY A 40 20.28 5.89 4.57
C GLY A 40 21.52 6.80 4.46
N ALA A 41 21.29 8.10 4.31
CA ALA A 41 22.37 9.06 4.26
C ALA A 41 22.95 9.31 5.67
N LEU A 42 24.25 9.54 5.75
CA LEU A 42 24.91 9.84 7.03
C LEU A 42 24.33 11.10 7.67
N GLY A 43 23.83 10.97 8.90
CA GLY A 43 23.22 12.08 9.66
C GLY A 43 21.76 12.33 9.34
N GLU A 44 21.12 11.49 8.54
CA GLU A 44 19.69 11.50 8.30
C GLU A 44 18.96 10.90 9.51
N LEU A 45 17.85 11.53 9.90
CA LEU A 45 16.95 11.04 10.94
C LEU A 45 15.52 11.09 10.39
N GLU A 46 14.93 9.92 10.23
CA GLU A 46 13.55 9.77 9.78
C GLU A 46 12.61 9.59 10.97
N TYR A 47 11.55 10.39 11.02
CA TYR A 47 10.49 10.27 12.02
C TYR A 47 9.08 10.28 11.41
N GLU A 48 9.02 10.19 10.09
CA GLU A 48 7.80 10.03 9.29
C GLU A 48 7.99 8.93 8.27
N ASN A 49 6.93 8.22 7.97
CA ASN A 49 6.86 7.27 6.88
C ASN A 49 5.49 7.34 6.22
N PHE A 50 5.29 6.61 5.14
CA PHE A 50 3.98 6.50 4.51
C PHE A 50 2.99 5.74 5.40
N ASN A 51 1.69 6.08 5.32
CA ASN A 51 0.63 5.11 5.55
C ASN A 51 0.61 4.14 4.37
N ALA A 52 0.39 2.88 4.62
CA ALA A 52 0.56 1.82 3.66
C ALA A 52 -0.61 0.84 3.63
N ALA A 53 -1.11 0.55 2.44
CA ALA A 53 -2.06 -0.54 2.19
C ALA A 53 -1.70 -1.30 0.93
N LYS A 54 -2.13 -2.56 0.89
CA LYS A 54 -2.18 -3.39 -0.31
C LYS A 54 -3.63 -3.43 -0.79
N ALA A 55 -3.84 -3.26 -2.10
CA ALA A 55 -5.13 -3.48 -2.73
C ALA A 55 -4.99 -4.55 -3.82
N VAL A 56 -5.84 -5.57 -3.75
CA VAL A 56 -5.96 -6.60 -4.78
C VAL A 56 -7.30 -6.45 -5.46
N ILE A 57 -7.28 -6.23 -6.77
CA ILE A 57 -8.49 -6.08 -7.58
C ILE A 57 -8.70 -7.39 -8.34
N HIS A 58 -9.80 -8.04 -8.04
CA HIS A 58 -10.25 -9.23 -8.74
C HIS A 58 -11.26 -8.85 -9.81
N VAL A 59 -11.01 -9.31 -11.04
CA VAL A 59 -11.90 -9.07 -12.17
C VAL A 59 -12.38 -10.42 -12.70
N THR A 60 -13.70 -10.61 -12.72
CA THR A 60 -14.33 -11.82 -13.25
C THR A 60 -14.85 -11.53 -14.66
N GLY A 61 -14.50 -12.35 -15.63
CA GLY A 61 -14.97 -12.24 -16.99
C GLY A 61 -16.08 -13.24 -17.32
N ARG A 62 -16.51 -13.20 -18.56
CA ARG A 62 -17.40 -14.19 -19.15
C ARG A 62 -16.90 -14.54 -20.55
N SER A 63 -16.34 -15.73 -20.69
CA SER A 63 -15.85 -16.25 -21.96
C SER A 63 -17.01 -16.79 -22.78
N VAL A 64 -16.98 -16.53 -24.08
CA VAL A 64 -17.84 -17.13 -25.11
C VAL A 64 -17.03 -17.30 -26.38
N HIS A 65 -17.51 -18.11 -27.31
CA HIS A 65 -16.83 -18.27 -28.60
C HIS A 65 -16.67 -16.92 -29.32
N PRO A 66 -15.49 -16.56 -29.82
CA PRO A 66 -15.23 -15.24 -30.41
C PRO A 66 -16.22 -14.82 -31.50
N GLY A 67 -16.69 -15.77 -32.31
CA GLY A 67 -17.71 -15.52 -33.36
C GLY A 67 -19.08 -15.11 -32.83
N ASP A 68 -19.38 -15.42 -31.55
CA ASP A 68 -20.66 -15.14 -30.89
C ASP A 68 -20.51 -14.10 -29.75
N ALA A 69 -19.35 -13.42 -29.70
CA ALA A 69 -18.94 -12.60 -28.56
C ALA A 69 -19.65 -11.26 -28.44
N LYS A 70 -20.25 -10.75 -29.52
CA LYS A 70 -20.90 -9.44 -29.54
C LYS A 70 -21.96 -9.35 -28.43
N ASP A 71 -21.83 -8.32 -27.59
CA ASP A 71 -22.71 -8.00 -26.45
C ASP A 71 -22.81 -9.09 -25.37
N LYS A 72 -21.99 -10.15 -25.46
CA LYS A 72 -22.00 -11.29 -24.52
C LYS A 72 -20.70 -11.48 -23.78
N MET A 73 -19.56 -11.36 -24.45
CA MET A 73 -18.25 -11.54 -23.83
C MET A 73 -17.92 -10.42 -22.87
N LYS A 74 -17.37 -10.76 -21.71
CA LYS A 74 -16.71 -9.86 -20.76
C LYS A 74 -15.28 -10.35 -20.59
N ASN A 75 -14.33 -9.67 -21.24
CA ASN A 75 -12.93 -10.04 -21.18
C ASN A 75 -12.28 -9.43 -19.94
N ALA A 76 -11.99 -10.26 -18.94
CA ALA A 76 -11.45 -9.80 -17.65
C ALA A 76 -10.10 -9.07 -17.80
N ALA A 77 -9.22 -9.53 -18.70
CA ALA A 77 -7.94 -8.87 -18.93
C ALA A 77 -8.11 -7.44 -19.47
N VAL A 78 -9.06 -7.23 -20.40
CA VAL A 78 -9.38 -5.89 -20.93
C VAL A 78 -10.04 -5.01 -19.86
N MET A 79 -10.95 -5.58 -19.07
CA MET A 79 -11.61 -4.90 -17.96
C MET A 79 -10.61 -4.49 -16.87
N ALA A 80 -9.59 -5.31 -16.61
CA ALA A 80 -8.51 -4.96 -15.67
C ALA A 80 -7.72 -3.74 -16.16
N MET A 81 -7.42 -3.63 -17.46
CA MET A 81 -6.81 -2.42 -18.03
C MET A 81 -7.74 -1.20 -17.91
N GLU A 82 -9.06 -1.40 -18.06
CA GLU A 82 -10.04 -0.33 -17.83
C GLU A 82 -9.99 0.16 -16.40
N PHE A 83 -9.97 -0.72 -15.40
CA PHE A 83 -9.80 -0.34 -13.99
C PHE A 83 -8.54 0.51 -13.80
N HIS A 84 -7.40 0.05 -14.30
CA HIS A 84 -6.14 0.79 -14.18
C HIS A 84 -6.23 2.19 -14.80
N SER A 85 -6.95 2.35 -15.90
CA SER A 85 -7.11 3.63 -16.59
C SER A 85 -7.96 4.66 -15.84
N GLU A 86 -8.82 4.22 -14.92
CA GLU A 86 -9.65 5.10 -14.07
C GLU A 86 -8.86 5.68 -12.88
N LEU A 87 -7.72 5.11 -12.53
CA LEU A 87 -6.85 5.68 -11.49
C LEU A 87 -6.18 6.98 -11.97
N PRO A 88 -5.88 7.93 -11.06
CA PRO A 88 -5.21 9.19 -11.40
C PRO A 88 -3.82 8.95 -12.00
N LYS A 89 -3.61 9.28 -13.25
CA LYS A 89 -2.37 9.02 -14.01
C LYS A 89 -1.11 9.67 -13.42
N GLN A 90 -1.28 10.71 -12.60
CA GLN A 90 -0.15 11.40 -11.96
C GLN A 90 0.19 10.81 -10.58
N ALA A 91 -0.71 10.04 -9.99
CA ALA A 91 -0.51 9.43 -8.69
C ALA A 91 0.16 8.03 -8.83
N CYS A 92 1.35 7.99 -9.41
CA CYS A 92 2.18 6.80 -9.52
C CYS A 92 3.63 7.13 -9.11
N PRO A 93 4.45 6.16 -8.66
CA PRO A 93 5.79 6.41 -8.15
C PRO A 93 6.68 7.19 -9.12
N GLU A 94 6.53 6.95 -10.42
CA GLU A 94 7.34 7.59 -11.47
C GLU A 94 7.01 9.07 -11.65
N ARG A 95 5.99 9.59 -11.00
CA ARG A 95 5.48 10.97 -11.16
C ARG A 95 5.24 11.69 -9.85
N THR A 96 5.55 11.06 -8.73
CA THR A 96 5.38 11.62 -7.38
C THR A 96 6.72 11.77 -6.69
N SER A 97 6.82 12.69 -5.75
CA SER A 97 8.01 12.95 -4.96
C SER A 97 7.67 13.42 -3.54
N GLY A 98 8.62 13.28 -2.62
CA GLY A 98 8.46 13.73 -1.24
C GLY A 98 7.21 13.13 -0.57
N TYR A 99 6.31 13.98 -0.12
CA TYR A 99 5.10 13.60 0.60
C TYR A 99 3.90 13.21 -0.28
N GLU A 100 4.07 13.22 -1.61
CA GLU A 100 2.99 12.88 -2.53
C GLU A 100 2.68 11.39 -2.48
N GLY A 101 1.40 11.08 -2.27
CA GLY A 101 0.95 9.68 -2.23
C GLY A 101 0.64 9.12 -3.62
N PHE A 102 0.69 7.80 -3.75
CA PHE A 102 0.57 7.12 -5.05
C PHE A 102 -0.16 5.77 -4.97
N PHE A 103 -0.52 5.27 -6.15
CA PHE A 103 -0.92 3.89 -6.43
C PHE A 103 0.19 3.26 -7.28
N HIS A 104 0.81 2.20 -6.79
CA HIS A 104 1.84 1.47 -7.53
C HIS A 104 1.32 0.09 -7.93
N LEU A 105 1.11 -0.12 -9.22
CA LEU A 105 0.79 -1.44 -9.77
C LEU A 105 2.05 -2.32 -9.67
N THR A 106 2.02 -3.33 -8.83
CA THR A 106 3.16 -4.23 -8.57
C THR A 106 3.06 -5.53 -9.36
N ASP A 107 1.84 -5.97 -9.66
CA ASP A 107 1.60 -7.19 -10.41
C ASP A 107 0.28 -7.13 -11.17
N MET A 108 0.24 -7.72 -12.34
CA MET A 108 -0.98 -7.89 -13.14
C MET A 108 -0.91 -9.18 -13.94
N HIS A 109 -1.92 -10.00 -13.77
CA HIS A 109 -2.10 -11.20 -14.60
C HIS A 109 -3.56 -11.41 -14.94
N GLY A 110 -3.83 -12.12 -16.03
CA GLY A 110 -5.22 -12.36 -16.41
C GLY A 110 -5.40 -13.07 -17.74
N SER A 111 -6.62 -13.55 -17.90
CA SER A 111 -7.17 -14.18 -19.10
C SER A 111 -8.50 -13.54 -19.47
N VAL A 112 -9.26 -14.16 -20.38
CA VAL A 112 -10.63 -13.74 -20.67
C VAL A 112 -11.56 -13.96 -19.48
N GLU A 113 -11.34 -15.00 -18.68
CA GLU A 113 -12.25 -15.44 -17.63
C GLU A 113 -11.98 -14.76 -16.28
N ALA A 114 -10.72 -14.47 -15.97
CA ALA A 114 -10.32 -13.83 -14.72
C ALA A 114 -9.07 -12.99 -14.90
N ALA A 115 -8.98 -11.90 -14.15
CA ALA A 115 -7.75 -11.10 -14.04
C ALA A 115 -7.59 -10.59 -12.62
N GLN A 116 -6.35 -10.28 -12.26
CA GLN A 116 -5.99 -9.71 -10.97
C GLN A 116 -4.96 -8.60 -11.17
N LEU A 117 -5.14 -7.51 -10.41
CA LEU A 117 -4.15 -6.44 -10.29
C LEU A 117 -3.81 -6.29 -8.81
N SER A 118 -2.52 -6.15 -8.52
CA SER A 118 -2.03 -5.90 -7.16
C SER A 118 -1.41 -4.52 -7.09
N TYR A 119 -1.88 -3.71 -6.14
CA TYR A 119 -1.41 -2.37 -5.91
C TYR A 119 -0.83 -2.20 -4.51
N ILE A 120 0.19 -1.37 -4.42
CA ILE A 120 0.60 -0.72 -3.18
C ILE A 120 -0.02 0.69 -3.18
N ILE A 121 -0.67 1.07 -2.08
CA ILE A 121 -1.20 2.41 -1.85
C ILE A 121 -0.36 3.07 -0.76
N ARG A 122 0.12 4.28 -1.02
CA ARG A 122 0.94 5.06 -0.09
C ARG A 122 0.44 6.50 -0.03
N ASP A 123 0.43 7.06 1.18
CA ASP A 123 0.30 8.50 1.41
C ASP A 123 0.83 8.84 2.81
N HIS A 124 1.54 9.95 2.98
CA HIS A 124 1.96 10.43 4.29
C HIS A 124 0.78 10.96 5.11
N ASP A 125 -0.17 11.61 4.44
CA ASP A 125 -1.38 12.15 5.06
C ASP A 125 -2.44 11.06 5.23
N ARG A 126 -2.94 10.90 6.45
CA ARG A 126 -3.92 9.86 6.80
C ARG A 126 -5.25 10.02 6.06
N GLU A 127 -5.75 11.25 5.95
CA GLU A 127 -7.03 11.50 5.28
C GLU A 127 -6.93 11.23 3.77
N LYS A 128 -5.83 11.65 3.14
CA LYS A 128 -5.59 11.37 1.73
C LYS A 128 -5.40 9.87 1.46
N PHE A 129 -4.75 9.17 2.39
CA PHE A 129 -4.61 7.73 2.33
C PHE A 129 -5.96 7.02 2.34
N GLU A 130 -6.86 7.37 3.28
CA GLU A 130 -8.21 6.81 3.33
C GLU A 130 -9.01 7.12 2.05
N LYS A 131 -8.90 8.36 1.54
CA LYS A 131 -9.53 8.75 0.26
C LYS A 131 -9.02 7.93 -0.92
N LYS A 132 -7.75 7.55 -0.93
CA LYS A 132 -7.19 6.65 -1.96
C LYS A 132 -7.83 5.26 -1.91
N LYS A 133 -8.00 4.69 -0.72
CA LYS A 133 -8.68 3.39 -0.57
C LYS A 133 -10.14 3.48 -1.05
N GLN A 134 -10.87 4.50 -0.62
CA GLN A 134 -12.25 4.76 -1.06
C GLN A 134 -12.35 4.95 -2.59
N LEU A 135 -11.36 5.58 -3.22
CA LEU A 135 -11.33 5.73 -4.67
C LEU A 135 -11.28 4.38 -5.38
N VAL A 136 -10.45 3.44 -4.91
CA VAL A 136 -10.38 2.07 -5.45
C VAL A 136 -11.74 1.39 -5.39
N GLU A 137 -12.42 1.44 -4.24
CA GLU A 137 -13.75 0.85 -4.06
C GLU A 137 -14.79 1.52 -4.98
N SER A 138 -14.73 2.84 -5.09
CA SER A 138 -15.65 3.60 -5.94
C SER A 138 -15.47 3.29 -7.43
N ILE A 139 -14.23 3.06 -7.88
CA ILE A 139 -13.95 2.63 -9.26
C ILE A 139 -14.55 1.26 -9.52
N CYS A 140 -14.38 0.28 -8.60
CA CYS A 140 -15.01 -1.03 -8.72
C CYS A 140 -16.53 -0.90 -8.85
N SER A 141 -17.16 -0.10 -7.99
CA SER A 141 -18.63 0.12 -8.02
C SER A 141 -19.07 0.74 -9.34
N LYS A 142 -18.41 1.80 -9.80
CA LYS A 142 -18.68 2.48 -11.06
C LYS A 142 -18.56 1.55 -12.26
N LEU A 143 -17.51 0.71 -12.28
CA LEU A 143 -17.29 -0.24 -13.37
C LEU A 143 -18.30 -1.39 -13.33
N ASN A 144 -18.70 -1.86 -12.15
CA ASN A 144 -19.77 -2.83 -11.99
C ASN A 144 -21.09 -2.31 -12.55
N GLU A 145 -21.46 -1.06 -12.29
CA GLU A 145 -22.63 -0.42 -12.87
C GLU A 145 -22.52 -0.32 -14.40
N ARG A 146 -21.37 0.14 -14.92
CA ARG A 146 -21.11 0.27 -16.36
C ARG A 146 -21.24 -1.07 -17.10
N HIS A 147 -20.72 -2.14 -16.52
CA HIS A 147 -20.76 -3.47 -17.13
C HIS A 147 -22.05 -4.26 -16.84
N GLY A 148 -22.90 -3.76 -15.92
CA GLY A 148 -24.19 -4.35 -15.59
C GLY A 148 -24.09 -5.64 -14.76
N GLY A 149 -23.13 -5.72 -13.84
CA GLY A 149 -22.94 -6.89 -12.98
C GLY A 149 -21.75 -6.74 -12.03
N ALA A 150 -21.61 -7.67 -11.10
CA ALA A 150 -20.53 -7.70 -10.10
C ALA A 150 -19.27 -8.36 -10.69
N PHE A 151 -18.58 -7.66 -11.56
CA PHE A 151 -17.37 -8.14 -12.24
C PHE A 151 -16.08 -7.72 -11.54
N PHE A 152 -16.09 -6.65 -10.74
CA PHE A 152 -14.95 -6.11 -10.03
C PHE A 152 -15.14 -6.20 -8.53
N ALA A 153 -14.15 -6.71 -7.84
CA ALA A 153 -14.09 -6.71 -6.38
C ALA A 153 -12.69 -6.23 -5.93
N ALA A 154 -12.64 -5.40 -4.90
CA ALA A 154 -11.40 -4.95 -4.28
C ALA A 154 -11.26 -5.59 -2.89
N GLU A 155 -10.07 -6.11 -2.61
CA GLU A 155 -9.63 -6.51 -1.29
C GLU A 155 -8.51 -5.55 -0.85
N ILE A 156 -8.75 -4.75 0.20
CA ILE A 156 -7.82 -3.75 0.69
C ILE A 156 -7.41 -4.11 2.11
N THR A 157 -6.10 -4.20 2.33
CA THR A 157 -5.50 -4.55 3.63
C THR A 157 -4.50 -3.48 4.02
N ASP A 158 -4.73 -2.85 5.16
CA ASP A 158 -3.77 -1.91 5.74
C ASP A 158 -2.53 -2.69 6.24
N GLN A 159 -1.35 -2.14 5.98
CA GLN A 159 -0.07 -2.75 6.36
C GLN A 159 0.54 -2.06 7.57
N TYR A 160 0.70 -0.74 7.49
CA TYR A 160 1.19 0.10 8.58
C TYR A 160 0.75 1.56 8.37
N TYR A 161 0.97 2.37 9.43
CA TYR A 161 0.62 3.79 9.42
C TYR A 161 1.84 4.66 9.66
N ASN A 162 1.72 5.94 9.27
CA ASN A 162 2.76 6.93 9.51
C ASN A 162 3.04 7.03 11.01
N MET A 163 4.30 6.85 11.39
CA MET A 163 4.73 6.90 12.78
C MET A 163 4.74 8.32 13.37
N LYS A 164 4.64 9.36 12.54
CA LYS A 164 4.62 10.76 12.97
C LYS A 164 3.65 11.02 14.10
N GLU A 165 2.40 10.53 13.98
CA GLU A 165 1.36 10.72 15.02
C GLU A 165 1.76 10.18 16.39
N LYS A 166 2.64 9.16 16.42
CA LYS A 166 3.17 8.56 17.64
C LYS A 166 4.39 9.29 18.17
N ILE A 167 5.16 9.93 17.31
CA ILE A 167 6.41 10.61 17.65
C ILE A 167 6.16 12.08 18.00
N GLU A 168 5.15 12.75 17.43
CA GLU A 168 4.82 14.15 17.69
C GLU A 168 4.81 14.54 19.19
N PRO A 169 4.27 13.74 20.13
CA PRO A 169 4.34 14.06 21.57
C PRO A 169 5.76 14.02 22.16
N TYR A 170 6.73 13.50 21.42
CA TYR A 170 8.09 13.21 21.86
C TYR A 170 9.14 13.86 20.94
N LEU A 171 8.85 15.01 20.33
CA LEU A 171 9.76 15.69 19.39
C LEU A 171 11.13 16.03 20.00
N PHE A 172 11.23 16.14 21.32
CA PHE A 172 12.50 16.30 22.01
C PHE A 172 13.50 15.15 21.77
N LEU A 173 13.05 14.01 21.24
CA LEU A 173 13.92 12.90 20.82
C LEU A 173 14.61 13.14 19.48
N ILE A 174 14.19 14.17 18.74
CA ILE A 174 14.64 14.48 17.38
C ILE A 174 15.52 15.72 17.37
N GLU A 175 15.35 16.61 18.34
CA GLU A 175 16.15 17.85 18.56
C GLU A 175 17.53 17.56 19.17
#